data_88a4a009c7627b66a9c56c41b5c87283
#
_entry.id   88a4a009c7627b66a9c56c41b5c87283
#
_cell.length_a   1.000
_cell.length_b   1.000
_cell.length_c   1.000
_cell.angle_alpha   90.00
_cell.angle_beta   90.00
_cell.angle_gamma   90.00
#
_symmetry.space_group_name_H-M   'P 1'
#
loop_
_entity.id
_entity.type
_entity.pdbx_description
1 polymer ?
#
loop_
_entity_poly.entity_id
_entity_poly.type
_entity_poly.pdbx_seq_one_letter_code
_entity_poly.pdbx_strand_id
1 'polypeptide(L)'
;METSKQKTLKGSFSLYGKGLHTGLNLTVTFNPAPENTGYKIQRIDMEGEPIIDAIADNVTDTQRGTVLERKGVRVGTVEHGMAALYAMGVDNCLIQVNGPEFPILDGSAVMYVEKIKEVGLVDQNAPKDFYIIRKKIEITDDNGSNITILPDEEFSITAMCSFNSKFISSQFATLD
;
A
#
# COMPACT_ATOMS: atom_id res chain seq x y z
N MET A 1 15.10 -3.19 25.87
CA MET A 1 13.98 -3.35 24.92
C MET A 1 14.56 -3.92 23.65
N GLU A 2 14.11 -5.08 23.26
CA GLU A 2 14.49 -5.64 21.97
C GLU A 2 13.90 -4.75 20.87
N THR A 3 14.74 -4.10 20.07
CA THR A 3 14.26 -3.26 18.98
C THR A 3 13.68 -4.16 17.91
N SER A 4 12.41 -3.96 17.56
CA SER A 4 11.78 -4.66 16.43
C SER A 4 12.63 -4.50 15.18
N LYS A 5 12.89 -5.61 14.49
CA LYS A 5 13.68 -5.62 13.25
C LYS A 5 12.79 -5.33 12.05
N GLN A 6 13.39 -4.73 11.02
CA GLN A 6 12.75 -4.63 9.72
C GLN A 6 12.55 -6.03 9.13
N LYS A 7 11.57 -6.15 8.23
CA LYS A 7 11.24 -7.39 7.53
C LYS A 7 11.10 -7.17 6.04
N THR A 8 11.48 -8.20 5.29
CA THR A 8 11.20 -8.29 3.86
C THR A 8 10.60 -9.65 3.52
N LEU A 9 10.15 -9.82 2.29
CA LEU A 9 9.67 -11.11 1.79
C LEU A 9 10.78 -12.14 1.79
N LYS A 10 10.47 -13.40 2.09
CA LYS A 10 11.42 -14.51 1.99
C LYS A 10 11.68 -14.95 0.55
N GLY A 11 10.73 -14.68 -0.35
CA GLY A 11 10.80 -14.99 -1.77
C GLY A 11 9.91 -14.05 -2.57
N SER A 12 9.99 -14.13 -3.90
CA SER A 12 9.17 -13.32 -4.79
C SER A 12 7.85 -14.02 -5.10
N PHE A 13 6.80 -13.23 -5.38
CA PHE A 13 5.54 -13.73 -5.92
C PHE A 13 4.97 -12.76 -6.95
N SER A 14 4.13 -13.26 -7.84
CA SER A 14 3.44 -12.44 -8.84
C SER A 14 1.94 -12.67 -8.79
N LEU A 15 1.20 -11.60 -9.08
CA LEU A 15 -0.24 -11.62 -9.29
C LEU A 15 -0.54 -11.05 -10.69
N TYR A 16 -1.53 -11.66 -11.35
CA TYR A 16 -1.94 -11.30 -12.69
C TYR A 16 -3.43 -10.99 -12.72
N GLY A 17 -3.80 -9.96 -13.45
CA GLY A 17 -5.22 -9.59 -13.62
C GLY A 17 -5.40 -8.40 -14.54
N LYS A 18 -6.63 -7.90 -14.60
CA LYS A 18 -6.97 -6.70 -15.37
C LYS A 18 -6.82 -5.44 -14.52
N GLY A 19 -6.38 -4.37 -15.15
CA GLY A 19 -6.45 -3.02 -14.59
C GLY A 19 -7.90 -2.53 -14.55
N LEU A 20 -8.28 -1.89 -13.45
CA LEU A 20 -9.63 -1.35 -13.26
C LEU A 20 -9.93 -0.20 -14.22
N HIS A 21 -8.96 0.68 -14.42
CA HIS A 21 -9.11 1.91 -15.19
C HIS A 21 -8.69 1.73 -16.65
N THR A 22 -7.66 0.93 -16.90
CA THR A 22 -7.10 0.74 -18.25
C THR A 22 -7.66 -0.47 -18.98
N GLY A 23 -8.15 -1.48 -18.25
CA GLY A 23 -8.55 -2.77 -18.82
C GLY A 23 -7.39 -3.62 -19.35
N LEU A 24 -6.15 -3.16 -19.18
CA LEU A 24 -4.96 -3.89 -19.61
C LEU A 24 -4.76 -5.17 -18.80
N ASN A 25 -4.11 -6.15 -19.41
CA ASN A 25 -3.63 -7.33 -18.70
C ASN A 25 -2.30 -6.98 -18.01
N LEU A 26 -2.29 -7.01 -16.70
CA LEU A 26 -1.21 -6.53 -15.87
C LEU A 26 -0.65 -7.65 -14.98
N THR A 27 0.63 -7.59 -14.77
CA THR A 27 1.34 -8.43 -13.80
C THR A 27 2.06 -7.51 -12.81
N VAL A 28 1.86 -7.78 -11.54
CA VAL A 28 2.62 -7.15 -10.46
C VAL A 28 3.43 -8.21 -9.74
N THR A 29 4.73 -7.96 -9.55
CA THR A 29 5.66 -8.88 -8.89
C THR A 29 6.25 -8.20 -7.68
N PHE A 30 6.13 -8.85 -6.53
CA PHE A 30 6.69 -8.41 -5.26
C PHE A 30 7.97 -9.18 -4.97
N ASN A 31 9.05 -8.44 -4.76
CA ASN A 31 10.38 -9.01 -4.54
C ASN A 31 10.93 -8.59 -3.17
N PRO A 32 11.74 -9.44 -2.53
CA PRO A 32 12.55 -9.00 -1.39
C PRO A 32 13.37 -7.77 -1.75
N ALA A 33 13.58 -6.90 -0.76
CA ALA A 33 14.44 -5.73 -0.93
C ALA A 33 15.39 -5.57 0.27
N PRO A 34 16.56 -4.93 0.08
CA PRO A 34 17.51 -4.66 1.15
C PRO A 34 16.89 -3.83 2.28
N GLU A 35 17.58 -3.82 3.42
CA GLU A 35 17.28 -2.97 4.57
C GLU A 35 17.19 -1.50 4.15
N ASN A 36 16.28 -0.76 4.80
CA ASN A 36 16.06 0.68 4.59
C ASN A 36 15.65 1.06 3.15
N THR A 37 15.14 0.11 2.38
CA THR A 37 14.63 0.37 1.03
C THR A 37 13.26 1.03 1.05
N GLY A 38 12.40 0.66 2.02
CA GLY A 38 10.98 0.98 1.98
C GLY A 38 10.27 0.25 0.82
N TYR A 39 9.17 0.80 0.34
CA TYR A 39 8.49 0.26 -0.83
C TYR A 39 8.88 1.05 -2.08
N LYS A 40 9.32 0.35 -3.11
CA LYS A 40 9.69 0.92 -4.40
C LYS A 40 8.92 0.23 -5.51
N ILE A 41 8.37 1.04 -6.42
CA ILE A 41 7.61 0.54 -7.57
C ILE A 41 8.41 0.80 -8.84
N GLN A 42 8.72 -0.27 -9.57
CA GLN A 42 9.49 -0.25 -10.81
C GLN A 42 8.57 -0.54 -12.00
N ARG A 43 8.57 0.34 -13.00
CA ARG A 43 7.85 0.21 -14.28
C ARG A 43 8.71 -0.55 -15.29
N ILE A 44 8.57 -1.88 -15.35
CA ILE A 44 9.38 -2.75 -16.23
C ILE A 44 8.96 -2.73 -17.71
N ASP A 45 7.87 -2.07 -18.02
CA ASP A 45 7.39 -1.85 -19.40
C ASP A 45 7.91 -0.55 -20.03
N MET A 46 8.64 0.27 -19.26
CA MET A 46 9.20 1.53 -19.72
C MET A 46 10.72 1.42 -19.94
N GLU A 47 11.25 2.18 -20.89
CA GLU A 47 12.70 2.28 -21.13
C GLU A 47 13.40 2.78 -19.85
N GLY A 48 14.49 2.10 -19.48
CA GLY A 48 15.26 2.40 -18.28
C GLY A 48 14.59 1.93 -16.98
N GLU A 49 13.44 1.26 -17.06
CA GLU A 49 12.74 0.66 -15.93
C GLU A 49 12.67 1.57 -14.69
N PRO A 50 12.08 2.79 -14.82
CA PRO A 50 12.13 3.80 -13.76
C PRO A 50 11.46 3.34 -12.48
N ILE A 51 11.98 3.84 -11.35
CA ILE A 51 11.53 3.50 -10.00
C ILE A 51 10.89 4.72 -9.34
N ILE A 52 9.74 4.51 -8.70
CA ILE A 52 9.03 5.48 -7.86
C ILE A 52 9.08 5.00 -6.41
N ASP A 53 9.46 5.87 -5.47
CA ASP A 53 9.30 5.61 -4.05
C ASP A 53 7.80 5.67 -3.69
N ALA A 54 7.29 4.64 -3.02
CA ALA A 54 5.90 4.60 -2.60
C ALA A 54 5.71 5.34 -1.27
N ILE A 55 5.81 6.66 -1.33
CA ILE A 55 5.66 7.60 -0.22
C ILE A 55 4.58 8.62 -0.52
N ALA A 56 4.03 9.25 0.53
CA ALA A 56 2.94 10.22 0.40
C ALA A 56 3.28 11.39 -0.53
N ASP A 57 4.55 11.85 -0.54
CA ASP A 57 5.00 12.96 -1.39
C ASP A 57 4.86 12.69 -2.91
N ASN A 58 4.77 11.43 -3.31
CA ASN A 58 4.58 11.02 -4.69
C ASN A 58 3.10 10.73 -5.04
N VAL A 59 2.16 10.89 -4.09
CA VAL A 59 0.72 10.75 -4.36
C VAL A 59 0.24 11.98 -5.12
N THR A 60 -0.28 11.79 -6.33
CA THR A 60 -0.75 12.88 -7.20
C THR A 60 -2.25 12.85 -7.45
N ASP A 61 -2.91 11.72 -7.23
CA ASP A 61 -4.33 11.57 -7.43
C ASP A 61 -4.90 10.52 -6.44
N THR A 62 -6.06 10.83 -5.86
CA THR A 62 -6.80 9.93 -4.96
C THR A 62 -8.24 9.72 -5.41
N GLN A 63 -8.60 10.16 -6.62
CA GLN A 63 -9.93 9.95 -7.17
C GLN A 63 -10.07 8.51 -7.67
N ARG A 64 -10.91 7.73 -6.98
CA ARG A 64 -11.22 6.32 -7.31
C ARG A 64 -10.02 5.36 -7.27
N GLY A 65 -8.95 5.71 -6.56
CA GLY A 65 -7.74 4.92 -6.39
C GLY A 65 -6.55 5.80 -6.07
N THR A 66 -5.50 5.21 -5.52
CA THR A 66 -4.27 5.95 -5.21
C THR A 66 -3.29 5.87 -6.37
N VAL A 67 -2.83 7.03 -6.82
CA VAL A 67 -1.84 7.16 -7.89
C VAL A 67 -0.56 7.75 -7.35
N LEU A 68 0.55 7.06 -7.62
CA LEU A 68 1.90 7.55 -7.39
C LEU A 68 2.49 8.04 -8.72
N GLU A 69 3.09 9.22 -8.69
CA GLU A 69 3.75 9.77 -9.88
C GLU A 69 5.03 10.51 -9.49
N ARG A 70 6.09 10.28 -10.27
CA ARG A 70 7.35 11.01 -10.15
C ARG A 70 8.01 11.13 -11.51
N LYS A 71 8.40 12.35 -11.90
CA LYS A 71 9.10 12.64 -13.16
C LYS A 71 8.41 12.06 -14.42
N GLY A 72 7.07 12.12 -14.45
CA GLY A 72 6.27 11.61 -15.56
C GLY A 72 6.04 10.10 -15.56
N VAL A 73 6.57 9.38 -14.59
CA VAL A 73 6.30 7.95 -14.38
C VAL A 73 5.14 7.81 -13.42
N ARG A 74 4.11 7.08 -13.81
CA ARG A 74 2.84 6.96 -13.06
C ARG A 74 2.47 5.49 -12.84
N VAL A 75 1.96 5.20 -11.62
CA VAL A 75 1.35 3.90 -11.28
C VAL A 75 0.13 4.13 -10.39
N GLY A 76 -1.02 3.61 -10.80
CA GLY A 76 -2.30 3.71 -10.06
C GLY A 76 -2.71 2.42 -9.38
N THR A 77 -3.83 2.49 -8.63
CA THR A 77 -4.46 1.33 -7.94
C THR A 77 -3.49 0.59 -7.01
N VAL A 78 -2.61 1.33 -6.34
CA VAL A 78 -1.54 0.75 -5.50
C VAL A 78 -2.00 0.40 -4.09
N GLU A 79 -3.13 0.94 -3.64
CA GLU A 79 -3.63 0.91 -2.27
C GLU A 79 -3.79 -0.50 -1.70
N HIS A 80 -4.32 -1.46 -2.47
CA HIS A 80 -4.56 -2.83 -2.01
C HIS A 80 -3.25 -3.58 -1.71
N GLY A 81 -2.28 -3.47 -2.62
CA GLY A 81 -0.95 -4.07 -2.45
C GLY A 81 -0.18 -3.42 -1.30
N MET A 82 -0.26 -2.08 -1.17
CA MET A 82 0.38 -1.33 -0.09
C MET A 82 -0.22 -1.68 1.27
N ALA A 83 -1.57 -1.75 1.36
CA ALA A 83 -2.27 -2.15 2.58
C ALA A 83 -1.88 -3.57 3.03
N ALA A 84 -1.78 -4.51 2.08
CA ALA A 84 -1.35 -5.88 2.38
C ALA A 84 0.08 -5.96 2.92
N LEU A 85 1.04 -5.25 2.28
CA LEU A 85 2.43 -5.20 2.76
C LEU A 85 2.50 -4.64 4.18
N TYR A 86 1.80 -3.53 4.42
CA TYR A 86 1.81 -2.88 5.73
C TYR A 86 1.18 -3.77 6.81
N ALA A 87 -0.01 -4.30 6.57
CA ALA A 87 -0.71 -5.18 7.51
C ALA A 87 0.07 -6.47 7.84
N MET A 88 0.85 -6.97 6.87
CA MET A 88 1.70 -8.14 7.07
C MET A 88 3.06 -7.81 7.69
N GLY A 89 3.35 -6.53 7.96
CA GLY A 89 4.58 -6.10 8.61
C GLY A 89 5.82 -6.15 7.72
N VAL A 90 5.65 -6.10 6.39
CA VAL A 90 6.76 -5.96 5.44
C VAL A 90 7.27 -4.52 5.50
N ASP A 91 8.56 -4.31 5.67
CA ASP A 91 9.17 -2.97 5.70
C ASP A 91 9.83 -2.62 4.36
N ASN A 92 10.40 -3.61 3.67
CA ASN A 92 11.17 -3.41 2.46
C ASN A 92 10.69 -4.34 1.33
N CYS A 93 10.31 -3.75 0.19
CA CYS A 93 9.81 -4.50 -0.96
C CYS A 93 10.10 -3.75 -2.27
N LEU A 94 10.63 -4.46 -3.28
CA LEU A 94 10.68 -3.97 -4.65
C LEU A 94 9.48 -4.55 -5.42
N ILE A 95 8.62 -3.68 -5.91
CA ILE A 95 7.40 -4.05 -6.63
C ILE A 95 7.61 -3.73 -8.11
N GLN A 96 7.55 -4.74 -8.97
CA GLN A 96 7.67 -4.57 -10.41
C GLN A 96 6.29 -4.67 -11.06
N VAL A 97 5.98 -3.75 -11.96
CA VAL A 97 4.71 -3.76 -12.68
C VAL A 97 4.94 -3.48 -14.17
N ASN A 98 4.24 -4.24 -15.02
CA ASN A 98 4.33 -4.13 -16.48
C ASN A 98 3.30 -3.18 -17.10
N GLY A 99 2.87 -2.17 -16.34
CA GLY A 99 1.90 -1.19 -16.84
C GLY A 99 1.57 -0.07 -15.84
N PRO A 100 0.63 0.82 -16.18
CA PRO A 100 0.38 2.07 -15.46
C PRO A 100 -0.47 1.92 -14.20
N GLU A 101 -0.88 0.71 -13.82
CA GLU A 101 -1.63 0.44 -12.61
C GLU A 101 -1.42 -0.99 -12.11
N PHE A 102 -1.76 -1.27 -10.86
CA PHE A 102 -1.82 -2.64 -10.36
C PHE A 102 -3.10 -3.34 -10.86
N PRO A 103 -3.08 -4.67 -11.05
CA PRO A 103 -4.30 -5.40 -11.36
C PRO A 103 -5.29 -5.29 -10.19
N ILE A 104 -6.58 -5.08 -10.52
CA ILE A 104 -7.62 -4.92 -9.48
C ILE A 104 -7.92 -6.22 -8.72
N LEU A 105 -7.67 -7.37 -9.35
CA LEU A 105 -7.93 -8.70 -8.81
C LEU A 105 -9.40 -8.84 -8.39
N ASP A 106 -9.65 -9.16 -7.11
CA ASP A 106 -10.99 -9.26 -6.52
C ASP A 106 -11.48 -7.93 -5.88
N GLY A 107 -10.70 -6.85 -6.00
CA GLY A 107 -11.00 -5.55 -5.39
C GLY A 107 -10.70 -5.46 -3.90
N SER A 108 -9.93 -6.40 -3.36
CA SER A 108 -9.49 -6.42 -1.95
C SER A 108 -7.99 -6.64 -1.81
N ALA A 109 -7.49 -6.60 -0.57
CA ALA A 109 -6.11 -6.93 -0.25
C ALA A 109 -5.86 -8.44 -0.01
N VAL A 110 -6.91 -9.26 0.00
CA VAL A 110 -6.85 -10.68 0.45
C VAL A 110 -5.87 -11.48 -0.38
N MET A 111 -5.93 -11.40 -1.71
CA MET A 111 -5.03 -12.17 -2.58
C MET A 111 -3.55 -11.82 -2.38
N TYR A 112 -3.25 -10.55 -2.08
CA TYR A 112 -1.88 -10.11 -1.73
C TYR A 112 -1.45 -10.70 -0.39
N VAL A 113 -2.31 -10.64 0.63
CA VAL A 113 -2.05 -11.21 1.97
C VAL A 113 -1.79 -12.71 1.90
N GLU A 114 -2.60 -13.45 1.14
CA GLU A 114 -2.42 -14.89 0.95
C GLU A 114 -1.06 -15.22 0.33
N LYS A 115 -0.64 -14.47 -0.68
CA LYS A 115 0.68 -14.65 -1.32
C LYS A 115 1.83 -14.27 -0.39
N ILE A 116 1.70 -13.22 0.40
CA ILE A 116 2.70 -12.87 1.41
C ILE A 116 2.83 -13.98 2.46
N LYS A 117 1.71 -14.54 2.93
CA LYS A 117 1.71 -15.68 3.85
C LYS A 117 2.36 -16.93 3.25
N GLU A 118 2.09 -17.21 1.97
CA GLU A 118 2.65 -18.37 1.24
C GLU A 118 4.18 -18.28 1.14
N VAL A 119 4.73 -17.13 0.73
CA VAL A 119 6.18 -16.96 0.57
C VAL A 119 6.90 -16.74 1.90
N GLY A 120 6.20 -16.20 2.89
CA GLY A 120 6.74 -15.90 4.22
C GLY A 120 7.60 -14.64 4.27
N LEU A 121 8.01 -14.29 5.49
CA LEU A 121 8.84 -13.13 5.79
C LEU A 121 10.19 -13.55 6.39
N VAL A 122 11.16 -12.66 6.29
CA VAL A 122 12.48 -12.80 6.92
C VAL A 122 12.85 -11.50 7.62
N ASP A 123 13.36 -11.63 8.86
CA ASP A 123 13.90 -10.51 9.61
C ASP A 123 15.21 -10.03 8.99
N GLN A 124 15.37 -8.71 8.98
CA GLN A 124 16.57 -8.05 8.50
C GLN A 124 17.41 -7.53 9.68
N ASN A 125 18.64 -7.13 9.42
CA ASN A 125 19.55 -6.75 10.50
C ASN A 125 19.52 -5.24 10.82
N ALA A 126 18.48 -4.53 10.38
CA ALA A 126 18.22 -3.12 10.68
C ALA A 126 17.06 -2.98 11.67
N PRO A 127 17.10 -2.01 12.60
CA PRO A 127 15.99 -1.70 13.46
C PRO A 127 14.83 -1.11 12.66
N LYS A 128 13.60 -1.37 13.11
CA LYS A 128 12.41 -0.74 12.58
C LYS A 128 12.27 0.68 13.13
N ASP A 129 12.01 1.64 12.25
CA ASP A 129 11.68 3.01 12.63
C ASP A 129 10.19 3.15 12.89
N PHE A 130 9.84 3.82 14.00
CA PHE A 130 8.45 4.08 14.37
C PHE A 130 8.19 5.58 14.41
N TYR A 131 7.10 5.98 13.76
CA TYR A 131 6.54 7.30 13.95
C TYR A 131 5.56 7.28 15.13
N ILE A 132 5.93 7.94 16.24
CA ILE A 132 5.13 7.92 17.47
C ILE A 132 4.22 9.13 17.51
N ILE A 133 2.91 8.90 17.52
CA ILE A 133 1.89 9.93 17.70
C ILE A 133 1.85 10.33 19.18
N ARG A 134 2.13 11.61 19.47
CA ARG A 134 2.20 12.13 20.86
C ARG A 134 1.02 13.04 21.23
N LYS A 135 0.20 13.45 20.28
CA LYS A 135 -0.97 14.31 20.47
C LYS A 135 -2.02 14.02 19.43
N LYS A 136 -3.27 14.34 19.74
CA LYS A 136 -4.36 14.29 18.73
C LYS A 136 -4.00 15.13 17.51
N ILE A 137 -4.19 14.58 16.34
CA ILE A 137 -4.12 15.25 15.04
C ILE A 137 -5.48 15.08 14.39
N GLU A 138 -6.04 16.16 13.88
CA GLU A 138 -7.35 16.15 13.22
C GLU A 138 -7.27 16.97 11.94
N ILE A 139 -7.77 16.39 10.86
CA ILE A 139 -7.81 17.03 9.54
C ILE A 139 -9.22 16.84 9.01
N THR A 140 -9.83 17.93 8.59
CA THR A 140 -11.17 17.94 7.95
C THR A 140 -11.04 18.59 6.59
N ASP A 141 -11.58 17.98 5.55
CA ASP A 141 -11.64 18.58 4.21
C ASP A 141 -12.91 19.43 4.03
N ASP A 142 -12.97 20.15 2.91
CA ASP A 142 -14.10 21.03 2.56
C ASP A 142 -15.42 20.26 2.30
N ASN A 143 -15.35 18.96 2.09
CA ASN A 143 -16.50 18.08 1.86
C ASN A 143 -17.03 17.46 3.17
N GLY A 144 -16.35 17.73 4.30
CA GLY A 144 -16.70 17.21 5.61
C GLY A 144 -16.09 15.83 5.92
N SER A 145 -15.20 15.30 5.07
CA SER A 145 -14.42 14.12 5.42
C SER A 145 -13.43 14.48 6.55
N ASN A 146 -13.29 13.59 7.51
CA ASN A 146 -12.45 13.83 8.67
C ASN A 146 -11.51 12.65 8.92
N ILE A 147 -10.25 12.97 9.23
CA ILE A 147 -9.28 12.01 9.73
C ILE A 147 -8.83 12.47 11.11
N THR A 148 -9.00 11.61 12.10
CA THR A 148 -8.51 11.84 13.46
C THR A 148 -7.48 10.77 13.80
N ILE A 149 -6.29 11.21 14.22
CA ILE A 149 -5.20 10.34 14.68
C ILE A 149 -5.00 10.59 16.16
N LEU A 150 -5.01 9.53 16.95
CA LEU A 150 -4.87 9.58 18.41
C LEU A 150 -3.58 8.86 18.85
N PRO A 151 -2.93 9.29 19.95
CA PRO A 151 -1.91 8.48 20.59
C PRO A 151 -2.52 7.16 21.08
N ASP A 152 -1.84 6.05 20.80
CA ASP A 152 -2.18 4.73 21.29
C ASP A 152 -0.89 3.91 21.47
N GLU A 153 -0.98 2.80 22.20
CA GLU A 153 0.10 1.83 22.35
C GLU A 153 0.13 0.81 21.20
N GLU A 154 -1.01 0.63 20.54
CA GLU A 154 -1.20 -0.27 19.41
C GLU A 154 -1.68 0.49 18.16
N PHE A 155 -1.42 -0.10 17.00
CA PHE A 155 -1.90 0.43 15.74
C PHE A 155 -3.29 -0.13 15.44
N SER A 156 -4.29 0.74 15.38
CA SER A 156 -5.64 0.40 14.97
C SER A 156 -6.19 1.40 13.96
N ILE A 157 -7.11 0.97 13.14
CA ILE A 157 -7.83 1.83 12.19
C ILE A 157 -9.31 1.57 12.31
N THR A 158 -10.10 2.63 12.48
CA THR A 158 -11.56 2.59 12.25
C THR A 158 -11.89 3.50 11.07
N ALA A 159 -12.49 2.94 10.04
CA ALA A 159 -12.94 3.67 8.87
C ALA A 159 -14.47 3.62 8.77
N MET A 160 -15.08 4.77 8.47
CA MET A 160 -16.51 4.87 8.21
C MET A 160 -16.74 5.57 6.88
N CYS A 161 -17.55 4.97 6.01
CA CYS A 161 -18.01 5.56 4.77
C CYS A 161 -19.51 5.82 4.86
N SER A 162 -19.94 7.06 4.55
CA SER A 162 -21.33 7.43 4.47
C SER A 162 -21.69 7.76 3.02
N PHE A 163 -22.68 7.08 2.48
CA PHE A 163 -23.11 7.25 1.10
C PHE A 163 -24.38 8.08 1.04
N ASN A 164 -24.43 9.05 0.12
CA ASN A 164 -25.67 9.77 -0.19
C ASN A 164 -26.56 8.89 -1.08
N SER A 165 -27.07 7.81 -0.51
CA SER A 165 -27.90 6.82 -1.19
C SER A 165 -29.05 6.37 -0.31
N LYS A 166 -30.22 6.16 -0.93
CA LYS A 166 -31.38 5.58 -0.24
C LYS A 166 -31.25 4.06 -0.01
N PHE A 167 -30.30 3.42 -0.69
CA PHE A 167 -30.14 1.97 -0.70
C PHE A 167 -28.91 1.49 0.08
N ILE A 168 -27.90 2.37 0.23
CA ILE A 168 -26.64 2.04 0.91
C ILE A 168 -26.53 2.95 2.13
N SER A 169 -26.60 2.37 3.32
CA SER A 169 -26.37 3.06 4.58
C SER A 169 -24.89 3.29 4.84
N SER A 170 -24.56 4.06 5.89
CA SER A 170 -23.19 4.19 6.37
C SER A 170 -22.62 2.82 6.75
N GLN A 171 -21.37 2.61 6.39
CA GLN A 171 -20.64 1.38 6.68
C GLN A 171 -19.36 1.73 7.45
N PHE A 172 -18.95 0.86 8.35
CA PHE A 172 -17.69 1.02 9.07
C PHE A 172 -16.95 -0.32 9.16
N ALA A 173 -15.64 -0.23 9.31
CA ALA A 173 -14.78 -1.37 9.58
C ALA A 173 -13.67 -0.96 10.55
N THR A 174 -13.27 -1.87 11.40
CA THR A 174 -12.16 -1.71 12.35
C THR A 174 -11.11 -2.78 12.07
N LEU A 175 -9.85 -2.38 12.11
CA LEU A 175 -8.66 -3.22 12.08
C LEU A 175 -7.90 -2.96 13.38
N ASP A 176 -7.68 -4.01 14.15
CA ASP A 176 -6.92 -4.02 15.41
C ASP A 176 -5.65 -4.86 15.23
#